data_af0dc705f9364afdfa484e2a4fec9ba5
#
_entry.id   af0dc705f9364afdfa484e2a4fec9ba5
#
_cell.length_a   1.000
_cell.length_b   1.000
_cell.length_c   1.000
_cell.angle_alpha   90.00
_cell.angle_beta   90.00
_cell.angle_gamma   90.00
#
_symmetry.space_group_name_H-M   'P 1'
#
loop_
_entity.id
_entity.type
_entity.pdbx_description
1 polymer ?
#
loop_
_entity_poly.entity_id
_entity_poly.type
_entity_poly.pdbx_seq_one_letter_code
_entity_poly.pdbx_strand_id
1 'polypeptide(L)'
;MSNLLIWIWNSKDYLKERLLAQGLDPQRVEQFINENHHLSVCGDLANQLKHGRVKKSRSGRFPRLDAVGFTIPQSAVQTLTFRAFEVDVDVGNPDDVEFRIPIIDSKGVVLGEAFEYISAAISGLETLWDNIENP
;
A
#
# COMPACT_ATOMS: atom_id res chain seq x y z
N MET A 1 3.46 -7.21 -4.76
CA MET A 1 2.84 -5.97 -4.25
C MET A 1 1.57 -5.59 -5.00
N SER A 2 1.59 -5.46 -6.32
CA SER A 2 0.42 -5.07 -7.13
C SER A 2 -0.81 -5.94 -6.85
N ASN A 3 -0.63 -7.26 -6.80
CA ASN A 3 -1.71 -8.21 -6.49
C ASN A 3 -2.29 -8.00 -5.08
N LEU A 4 -1.46 -7.67 -4.11
CA LEU A 4 -1.90 -7.43 -2.74
C LEU A 4 -2.75 -6.16 -2.62
N LEU A 5 -2.35 -5.07 -3.27
CA LEU A 5 -3.14 -3.84 -3.32
C LEU A 5 -4.50 -4.06 -4.00
N ILE A 6 -4.52 -4.80 -5.10
CA ILE A 6 -5.75 -5.15 -5.80
C ILE A 6 -6.65 -6.04 -4.94
N TRP A 7 -6.07 -7.00 -4.22
CA TRP A 7 -6.81 -7.87 -3.31
C TRP A 7 -7.45 -7.08 -2.15
N ILE A 8 -6.67 -6.21 -1.49
CA ILE A 8 -7.18 -5.31 -0.45
C ILE A 8 -8.35 -4.50 -0.99
N TRP A 9 -8.21 -3.96 -2.19
CA TRP A 9 -9.26 -3.14 -2.80
C TRP A 9 -10.52 -3.93 -3.15
N ASN A 10 -10.38 -5.17 -3.61
CA ASN A 10 -11.52 -6.04 -3.90
C ASN A 10 -12.25 -6.50 -2.63
N SER A 11 -11.57 -6.54 -1.49
CA SER A 11 -12.17 -6.91 -0.20
C SER A 11 -13.32 -5.97 0.19
N LYS A 12 -13.31 -4.71 -0.26
CA LYS A 12 -14.41 -3.78 -0.02
C LYS A 12 -15.74 -4.26 -0.59
N ASP A 13 -15.72 -4.89 -1.76
CA ASP A 13 -16.94 -5.36 -2.42
C ASP A 13 -17.55 -6.53 -1.63
N TYR A 14 -16.71 -7.42 -1.12
CA TYR A 14 -17.13 -8.47 -0.21
C TYR A 14 -17.74 -7.93 1.08
N LEU A 15 -17.14 -6.89 1.68
CA LEU A 15 -17.68 -6.24 2.87
C LEU A 15 -19.03 -5.57 2.60
N LYS A 16 -19.22 -4.96 1.42
CA LYS A 16 -20.51 -4.41 0.99
C LYS A 16 -21.59 -5.47 0.87
N GLU A 17 -21.28 -6.60 0.24
CA GLU A 17 -22.20 -7.73 0.12
C GLU A 17 -22.58 -8.27 1.51
N ARG A 18 -21.63 -8.32 2.41
CA ARG A 18 -21.86 -8.76 3.79
C ARG A 18 -22.82 -7.82 4.54
N LEU A 19 -22.66 -6.51 4.40
CA LEU A 19 -23.59 -5.52 4.95
C LEU A 19 -25.00 -5.65 4.36
N LEU A 20 -25.09 -5.81 3.05
CA LEU A 20 -26.39 -6.01 2.37
C LEU A 20 -27.11 -7.26 2.89
N ALA A 21 -26.39 -8.35 3.10
CA ALA A 21 -26.94 -9.58 3.66
C ALA A 21 -27.52 -9.39 5.08
N GLN A 22 -27.03 -8.39 5.82
CA GLN A 22 -27.52 -8.00 7.15
C GLN A 22 -28.60 -6.91 7.10
N GLY A 23 -29.02 -6.46 5.91
CA GLY A 23 -29.98 -5.38 5.75
C GLY A 23 -29.40 -4.00 6.09
N LEU A 24 -28.07 -3.86 6.07
CA LEU A 24 -27.37 -2.60 6.37
C LEU A 24 -26.93 -1.90 5.09
N ASP A 25 -26.70 -0.58 5.20
CA ASP A 25 -26.29 0.24 4.07
C ASP A 25 -24.82 -0.05 3.66
N PRO A 26 -24.57 -0.53 2.43
CA PRO A 26 -23.21 -0.79 1.94
C PRO A 26 -22.36 0.47 1.80
N GLN A 27 -22.96 1.66 1.76
CA GLN A 27 -22.22 2.94 1.72
C GLN A 27 -21.35 3.17 2.97
N ARG A 28 -21.65 2.50 4.07
CA ARG A 28 -20.80 2.54 5.26
C ARG A 28 -19.37 2.08 5.00
N VAL A 29 -19.18 1.10 4.10
CA VAL A 29 -17.84 0.66 3.69
C VAL A 29 -17.11 1.77 2.95
N GLU A 30 -17.77 2.43 2.00
CA GLU A 30 -17.17 3.53 1.24
C GLU A 30 -16.83 4.72 2.16
N GLN A 31 -17.71 5.04 3.09
CA GLN A 31 -17.47 6.11 4.05
C GLN A 31 -16.26 5.79 4.93
N PHE A 32 -16.18 4.59 5.49
CA PHE A 32 -15.04 4.15 6.30
C PHE A 32 -13.72 4.25 5.54
N ILE A 33 -13.70 3.79 4.28
CA ILE A 33 -12.51 3.86 3.42
C ILE A 33 -12.10 5.30 3.17
N ASN A 34 -13.07 6.18 2.88
CA ASN A 34 -12.78 7.59 2.59
C ASN A 34 -12.28 8.35 3.82
N GLU A 35 -12.73 7.98 5.01
CA GLU A 35 -12.29 8.57 6.28
C GLU A 35 -10.93 7.99 6.76
N ASN A 36 -10.51 6.85 6.24
CA ASN A 36 -9.25 6.21 6.59
C ASN A 36 -8.16 6.58 5.57
N HIS A 37 -7.16 7.34 6.01
CA HIS A 37 -6.09 7.83 5.14
C HIS A 37 -5.35 6.69 4.41
N HIS A 38 -4.93 5.65 5.13
CA HIS A 38 -4.18 4.54 4.54
C HIS A 38 -5.02 3.74 3.54
N LEU A 39 -6.28 3.46 3.86
CA LEU A 39 -7.20 2.77 2.96
C LEU A 39 -7.51 3.60 1.70
N SER A 40 -7.72 4.90 1.84
CA SER A 40 -7.99 5.77 0.69
C SER A 40 -6.80 5.85 -0.26
N VAL A 41 -5.57 5.95 0.27
CA VAL A 41 -4.34 5.92 -0.53
C VAL A 41 -4.13 4.57 -1.21
N CYS A 42 -4.29 3.47 -0.48
CA CYS A 42 -4.20 2.11 -1.06
C CYS A 42 -5.25 1.89 -2.16
N GLY A 43 -6.44 2.45 -2.00
CA GLY A 43 -7.50 2.41 -3.02
C GLY A 43 -7.11 3.14 -4.30
N ASP A 44 -6.52 4.32 -4.18
CA ASP A 44 -6.01 5.07 -5.33
C ASP A 44 -4.87 4.32 -6.05
N LEU A 45 -3.93 3.74 -5.29
CA LEU A 45 -2.85 2.93 -5.85
C LEU A 45 -3.40 1.69 -6.59
N ALA A 46 -4.38 0.99 -6.02
CA ALA A 46 -5.01 -0.15 -6.67
C ALA A 46 -5.73 0.23 -7.96
N ASN A 47 -6.44 1.35 -7.97
CA ASN A 47 -7.10 1.88 -9.16
C ASN A 47 -6.09 2.29 -10.24
N GLN A 48 -4.98 2.88 -9.86
CA GLN A 48 -3.90 3.22 -10.78
C GLN A 48 -3.30 1.95 -11.43
N LEU A 49 -3.07 0.91 -10.64
CA LEU A 49 -2.55 -0.36 -11.14
C LEU A 49 -3.52 -1.06 -12.11
N LYS A 50 -4.83 -0.96 -11.85
CA LYS A 50 -5.86 -1.54 -12.73
C LYS A 50 -6.07 -0.76 -14.02
N HIS A 51 -6.03 0.56 -13.97
CA HIS A 51 -6.49 1.45 -15.04
C HIS A 51 -5.40 2.33 -15.64
N GLY A 52 -4.16 2.21 -15.16
CA GLY A 52 -3.01 3.00 -15.59
C GLY A 52 -3.02 4.46 -15.12
N ARG A 53 -4.15 4.99 -14.71
CA ARG A 53 -4.29 6.35 -14.15
C ARG A 53 -5.52 6.48 -13.28
N VAL A 54 -5.46 7.41 -12.32
CA VAL A 54 -6.58 7.80 -11.49
C VAL A 54 -7.14 9.13 -11.98
N LYS A 55 -8.40 9.15 -12.41
CA LYS A 55 -9.09 10.38 -12.83
C LYS A 55 -9.58 11.18 -11.62
N LYS A 56 -10.02 10.49 -10.58
CA LYS A 56 -10.52 11.09 -9.34
C LYS A 56 -9.90 10.34 -8.16
N SER A 57 -9.12 11.03 -7.37
CA SER A 57 -8.44 10.48 -6.21
C SER A 57 -9.32 10.52 -4.97
N ARG A 58 -9.45 9.39 -4.25
CA ARG A 58 -10.17 9.30 -2.97
C ARG A 58 -9.44 10.06 -1.87
N SER A 59 -8.13 9.91 -1.83
CA SER A 59 -7.27 10.60 -0.86
C SER A 59 -7.06 12.09 -1.19
N GLY A 60 -7.37 12.51 -2.42
CA GLY A 60 -7.03 13.82 -2.95
C GLY A 60 -5.54 14.02 -3.23
N ARG A 61 -4.71 12.98 -3.04
CA ARG A 61 -3.25 13.06 -3.13
C ARG A 61 -2.69 12.60 -4.46
N PHE A 62 -3.47 11.85 -5.24
CA PHE A 62 -3.01 11.20 -6.48
C PHE A 62 -1.71 10.41 -6.26
N PRO A 63 -1.69 9.45 -5.32
CA PRO A 63 -0.48 8.74 -4.94
C PRO A 63 -0.01 7.82 -6.06
N ARG A 64 1.30 7.62 -6.11
CA ARG A 64 1.95 6.62 -6.95
C ARG A 64 3.10 5.97 -6.20
N LEU A 65 3.44 4.75 -6.60
CA LEU A 65 4.64 4.08 -6.13
C LEU A 65 5.86 4.68 -6.83
N ASP A 66 6.87 5.00 -6.04
CA ASP A 66 8.17 5.43 -6.57
C ASP A 66 9.10 4.23 -6.76
N ALA A 67 10.31 4.49 -7.23
CA ALA A 67 11.31 3.46 -7.46
C ALA A 67 11.65 2.70 -6.17
N VAL A 68 11.82 1.39 -6.32
CA VAL A 68 12.26 0.53 -5.22
C VAL A 68 13.65 0.93 -4.76
N GLY A 69 13.80 1.16 -3.46
CA GLY A 69 15.08 1.46 -2.82
C GLY A 69 15.55 0.30 -1.93
N PHE A 70 16.87 0.13 -1.89
CA PHE A 70 17.53 -0.74 -0.94
C PHE A 70 18.45 0.09 -0.06
N THR A 71 18.39 -0.12 1.23
CA THR A 71 19.34 0.46 2.18
C THR A 71 20.14 -0.66 2.81
N ILE A 72 21.46 -0.58 2.68
CA ILE A 72 22.41 -1.55 3.23
C ILE A 72 23.30 -0.79 4.22
N PRO A 73 23.28 -1.13 5.52
CA PRO A 73 24.20 -0.54 6.48
C PRO A 73 25.63 -0.79 6.06
N GLN A 74 26.49 0.21 6.17
CA GLN A 74 27.91 0.08 5.79
C GLN A 74 28.61 -1.09 6.53
N SER A 75 28.22 -1.33 7.77
CA SER A 75 28.72 -2.45 8.59
C SER A 75 28.35 -3.83 8.05
N ALA A 76 27.30 -3.95 7.23
CA ALA A 76 26.85 -5.21 6.64
C ALA A 76 27.52 -5.50 5.28
N VAL A 77 28.15 -4.51 4.67
CA VAL A 77 28.82 -4.66 3.37
C VAL A 77 30.16 -5.36 3.55
N GLN A 78 30.33 -6.52 2.92
CA GLN A 78 31.58 -7.26 2.92
C GLN A 78 32.48 -6.83 1.76
N THR A 79 31.92 -6.79 0.54
CA THR A 79 32.63 -6.33 -0.64
C THR A 79 31.73 -5.47 -1.51
N LEU A 80 32.35 -4.53 -2.20
CA LEU A 80 31.71 -3.65 -3.15
C LEU A 80 32.49 -3.68 -4.46
N THR A 81 31.86 -4.15 -5.53
CA THR A 81 32.49 -4.25 -6.84
C THR A 81 31.76 -3.36 -7.84
N PHE A 82 32.51 -2.47 -8.48
CA PHE A 82 32.00 -1.59 -9.52
C PHE A 82 32.31 -2.15 -10.91
N ARG A 83 31.29 -2.23 -11.74
CA ARG A 83 31.38 -2.52 -13.17
C ARG A 83 30.80 -1.38 -13.97
N ALA A 84 30.96 -1.36 -15.31
CA ALA A 84 30.60 -0.21 -16.14
C ALA A 84 29.15 0.33 -15.93
N PHE A 85 28.19 -0.54 -15.66
CA PHE A 85 26.76 -0.17 -15.42
C PHE A 85 26.15 -0.93 -14.24
N GLU A 86 26.96 -1.61 -13.44
CA GLU A 86 26.51 -2.47 -12.34
C GLU A 86 27.35 -2.23 -11.11
N VAL A 87 26.70 -2.35 -9.95
CA VAL A 87 27.37 -2.37 -8.66
C VAL A 87 26.96 -3.66 -7.97
N ASP A 88 27.91 -4.53 -7.69
CA ASP A 88 27.69 -5.74 -6.90
C ASP A 88 28.05 -5.47 -5.45
N VAL A 89 27.12 -5.77 -4.56
CA VAL A 89 27.30 -5.62 -3.12
C VAL A 89 27.14 -6.97 -2.45
N ASP A 90 28.23 -7.45 -1.84
CA ASP A 90 28.17 -8.64 -0.98
C ASP A 90 27.80 -8.22 0.44
N VAL A 91 26.72 -8.82 0.93
CA VAL A 91 26.17 -8.57 2.26
C VAL A 91 26.35 -9.84 3.10
N GLY A 92 26.90 -9.70 4.31
CA GLY A 92 27.12 -10.83 5.21
C GLY A 92 25.83 -11.49 5.69
N ASN A 93 24.83 -10.69 6.00
CA ASN A 93 23.49 -11.15 6.37
C ASN A 93 22.43 -10.44 5.50
N PRO A 94 21.69 -11.17 4.65
CA PRO A 94 20.62 -10.59 3.84
C PRO A 94 19.53 -9.86 4.63
N ASP A 95 19.32 -10.23 5.89
CA ASP A 95 18.34 -9.60 6.76
C ASP A 95 18.70 -8.15 7.15
N ASP A 96 19.97 -7.76 6.97
CA ASP A 96 20.43 -6.38 7.18
C ASP A 96 20.09 -5.45 6.01
N VAL A 97 19.62 -5.99 4.88
CA VAL A 97 19.17 -5.20 3.73
C VAL A 97 17.77 -4.70 3.97
N GLU A 98 17.60 -3.39 4.01
CA GLU A 98 16.31 -2.75 4.12
C GLU A 98 15.77 -2.43 2.72
N PHE A 99 14.55 -2.92 2.45
CA PHE A 99 13.84 -2.73 1.19
C PHE A 99 12.72 -1.72 1.39
N ARG A 100 12.66 -0.70 0.54
CA ARG A 100 11.65 0.36 0.63
C ARG A 100 11.03 0.65 -0.73
N ILE A 101 9.71 0.88 -0.71
CA ILE A 101 8.96 1.39 -1.85
C ILE A 101 8.21 2.64 -1.39
N PRO A 102 8.73 3.84 -1.68
CA PRO A 102 8.06 5.07 -1.29
C PRO A 102 6.73 5.25 -2.03
N ILE A 103 5.75 5.81 -1.33
CA ILE A 103 4.55 6.36 -1.94
C ILE A 103 4.73 7.86 -2.01
N ILE A 104 4.61 8.43 -3.21
CA ILE A 104 4.69 9.87 -3.43
C ILE A 104 3.38 10.42 -3.96
N ASP A 105 3.08 11.66 -3.64
CA ASP A 105 1.92 12.36 -4.18
C ASP A 105 2.19 12.95 -5.56
N SER A 106 1.19 13.66 -6.12
CA SER A 106 1.30 14.33 -7.43
C SER A 106 2.37 15.42 -7.49
N LYS A 107 2.81 15.92 -6.34
CA LYS A 107 3.86 16.93 -6.19
C LYS A 107 5.24 16.35 -5.91
N GLY A 108 5.35 15.01 -5.84
CA GLY A 108 6.58 14.30 -5.51
C GLY A 108 6.90 14.26 -4.02
N VAL A 109 5.97 14.65 -3.15
CA VAL A 109 6.14 14.58 -1.69
C VAL A 109 5.94 13.14 -1.23
N VAL A 110 6.87 12.62 -0.44
CA VAL A 110 6.77 11.28 0.15
C VAL A 110 5.64 11.25 1.20
N LEU A 111 4.65 10.39 0.98
CA LEU A 111 3.55 10.15 1.93
C LEU A 111 3.95 9.12 2.99
N GLY A 112 4.71 8.11 2.61
CA GLY A 112 5.15 7.03 3.46
C GLY A 112 5.74 5.88 2.65
N GLU A 113 5.83 4.72 3.27
CA GLU A 113 6.35 3.50 2.68
C GLU A 113 5.21 2.51 2.41
N ALA A 114 5.26 1.84 1.24
CA ALA A 114 4.14 1.03 0.75
C ALA A 114 3.73 -0.10 1.70
N PHE A 115 4.67 -0.81 2.30
CA PHE A 115 4.36 -1.91 3.22
C PHE A 115 3.72 -1.43 4.52
N GLU A 116 4.11 -0.25 5.02
CA GLU A 116 3.48 0.37 6.19
C GLU A 116 2.02 0.74 5.89
N TYR A 117 1.77 1.32 4.71
CA TYR A 117 0.42 1.67 4.25
C TYR A 117 -0.45 0.43 4.06
N ILE A 118 0.09 -0.63 3.46
CA ILE A 118 -0.61 -1.89 3.27
C ILE A 118 -0.96 -2.54 4.60
N SER A 119 -0.02 -2.59 5.55
CA SER A 119 -0.27 -3.13 6.89
C SER A 119 -1.35 -2.34 7.63
N ALA A 120 -1.30 -1.01 7.57
CA ALA A 120 -2.33 -0.15 8.17
C ALA A 120 -3.70 -0.32 7.48
N ALA A 121 -3.71 -0.48 6.17
CA ALA A 121 -4.95 -0.73 5.40
C ALA A 121 -5.58 -2.07 5.76
N ILE A 122 -4.78 -3.13 5.89
CA ILE A 122 -5.26 -4.46 6.34
C ILE A 122 -5.86 -4.36 7.74
N SER A 123 -5.16 -3.73 8.69
CA SER A 123 -5.69 -3.52 10.05
C SER A 123 -6.98 -2.71 10.05
N GLY A 124 -7.11 -1.73 9.17
CA GLY A 124 -8.35 -0.96 9.00
C GLY A 124 -9.50 -1.83 8.50
N LEU A 125 -9.26 -2.70 7.52
CA LEU A 125 -10.27 -3.63 7.02
C LEU A 125 -10.67 -4.68 8.06
N GLU A 126 -9.73 -5.17 8.85
CA GLU A 126 -10.02 -6.08 9.97
C GLU A 126 -10.91 -5.41 11.01
N THR A 127 -10.62 -4.16 11.37
CA THR A 127 -11.46 -3.37 12.27
C THR A 127 -12.88 -3.20 11.72
N LEU A 128 -13.00 -2.89 10.43
CA LEU A 128 -14.31 -2.77 9.78
C LEU A 128 -15.06 -4.10 9.77
N TRP A 129 -14.37 -5.19 9.48
CA TRP A 129 -14.94 -6.53 9.52
C TRP A 129 -15.48 -6.87 10.90
N ASP A 130 -14.68 -6.65 11.94
CA ASP A 130 -15.09 -6.92 13.34
C ASP A 130 -16.32 -6.09 13.73
N ASN A 131 -16.40 -4.84 13.30
CA ASN A 131 -17.55 -3.98 13.54
C ASN A 131 -18.83 -4.46 12.82
N ILE A 132 -18.69 -5.12 11.66
CA ILE A 132 -19.81 -5.70 10.92
C ILE A 132 -20.29 -7.01 11.58
N GLU A 133 -19.36 -7.86 11.99
CA GLU A 133 -19.70 -9.17 12.58
C GLU A 133 -20.15 -9.06 14.05
N ASN A 134 -19.70 -8.04 14.77
CA ASN A 134 -20.00 -7.80 16.19
C ASN A 134 -20.48 -6.36 16.39
N PRO A 135 -21.67 -6.04 15.87
CA PRO A 135 -22.22 -4.69 15.92
C PRO A 135 -22.58 -4.22 17.33
#